data_f163a4dcc5056905b4ebff3aa3810e71
#
_entry.id   f163a4dcc5056905b4ebff3aa3810e71
#
_cell.length_a   1.000
_cell.length_b   1.000
_cell.length_c   1.000
_cell.angle_alpha   90.00
_cell.angle_beta   90.00
_cell.angle_gamma   90.00
#
_symmetry.space_group_name_H-M   'P 1'
#
loop_
_entity.id
_entity.type
_entity.pdbx_description
1 polymer ?
#
loop_
_entity_poly.entity_id
_entity_poly.type
_entity_poly.pdbx_seq_one_letter_code
_entity_poly.pdbx_strand_id
1 'polypeptide(L)'
;TDAVRKNIVSEDLFTDNPGALMFGMLCANLASALWLTFATYVKWPVSTTHSIIGAIIGFSLAYGGADGINWNKVGLIVASWFASPIIAGLFSLTTFTLIKKYVFDTVNPYERTARIFPVLTFITFFINSLFIIYKGSPQLNLDEMPIGDSVGISIGIAAGTGLISWFF
;
A
#
# COMPACT_ATOMS: atom_id res chain seq x y z
N THR A 1 -9.21 -0.93 -4.37
CA THR A 1 -10.52 -1.47 -3.96
C THR A 1 -10.92 -2.69 -4.77
N ASP A 2 -10.76 -2.70 -6.10
CA ASP A 2 -11.13 -3.85 -6.93
C ASP A 2 -10.33 -5.12 -6.59
N ALA A 3 -9.03 -4.99 -6.34
CA ALA A 3 -8.19 -6.13 -5.96
C ALA A 3 -8.62 -6.77 -4.64
N VAL A 4 -9.12 -5.99 -3.68
CA VAL A 4 -9.62 -6.49 -2.39
C VAL A 4 -10.97 -7.20 -2.60
N ARG A 5 -11.87 -6.59 -3.36
CA ARG A 5 -13.17 -7.16 -3.68
C ARG A 5 -13.05 -8.49 -4.42
N LYS A 6 -12.34 -8.50 -5.55
CA LYS A 6 -12.14 -9.67 -6.41
C LYS A 6 -11.38 -10.82 -5.73
N ASN A 7 -10.60 -10.52 -4.70
CA ASN A 7 -9.83 -11.54 -4.00
C ASN A 7 -10.54 -12.14 -2.78
N ILE A 8 -11.49 -11.43 -2.15
CA ILE A 8 -12.14 -11.89 -0.91
C ILE A 8 -13.47 -12.54 -1.21
N VAL A 9 -14.27 -11.92 -2.09
CA VAL A 9 -15.64 -12.35 -2.41
C VAL A 9 -15.61 -13.27 -3.62
N SER A 10 -16.30 -14.40 -3.56
CA SER A 10 -16.54 -15.26 -4.72
C SER A 10 -17.54 -14.57 -5.65
N GLU A 11 -17.07 -14.10 -6.81
CA GLU A 11 -17.89 -13.33 -7.76
C GLU A 11 -19.09 -14.15 -8.28
N ASP A 12 -18.94 -15.47 -8.32
CA ASP A 12 -19.98 -16.40 -8.78
C ASP A 12 -21.31 -16.30 -7.99
N LEU A 13 -21.22 -15.92 -6.71
CA LEU A 13 -22.40 -15.75 -5.85
C LEU A 13 -23.27 -14.54 -6.19
N PHE A 14 -22.72 -13.58 -6.93
CA PHE A 14 -23.38 -12.31 -7.22
C PHE A 14 -23.67 -12.10 -8.70
N THR A 15 -23.39 -13.11 -9.55
CA THR A 15 -23.68 -13.06 -10.98
C THR A 15 -25.16 -12.84 -11.25
N ASP A 16 -26.03 -13.48 -10.49
CA ASP A 16 -27.48 -13.37 -10.64
C ASP A 16 -28.06 -12.09 -9.98
N ASN A 17 -27.32 -11.46 -9.06
CA ASN A 17 -27.81 -10.28 -8.35
C ASN A 17 -26.70 -9.26 -8.07
N PRO A 18 -26.27 -8.50 -9.08
CA PRO A 18 -25.23 -7.46 -8.90
C PRO A 18 -25.65 -6.33 -7.94
N GLY A 19 -26.98 -6.11 -7.78
CA GLY A 19 -27.50 -5.14 -6.80
C GLY A 19 -27.19 -5.53 -5.36
N ALA A 20 -27.22 -6.82 -5.02
CA ALA A 20 -26.85 -7.31 -3.70
C ALA A 20 -25.37 -7.05 -3.39
N LEU A 21 -24.48 -7.21 -4.38
CA LEU A 21 -23.06 -6.89 -4.23
C LEU A 21 -22.85 -5.38 -3.97
N MET A 22 -23.52 -4.53 -4.74
CA MET A 22 -23.44 -3.08 -4.56
C MET A 22 -23.94 -2.64 -3.18
N PHE A 23 -25.07 -3.18 -2.74
CA PHE A 23 -25.61 -2.90 -1.41
C PHE A 23 -24.68 -3.40 -0.30
N GLY A 24 -24.14 -4.60 -0.44
CA GLY A 24 -23.20 -5.16 0.52
C GLY A 24 -21.89 -4.35 0.63
N MET A 25 -21.37 -3.88 -0.50
CA MET A 25 -20.22 -2.99 -0.51
C MET A 25 -20.51 -1.64 0.15
N LEU A 26 -21.72 -1.10 -0.03
CA LEU A 26 -22.17 0.10 0.69
C LEU A 26 -22.21 -0.14 2.20
N CYS A 27 -22.81 -1.25 2.63
CA CYS A 27 -22.86 -1.63 4.05
C CYS A 27 -21.46 -1.83 4.65
N ALA A 28 -20.55 -2.50 3.91
CA ALA A 28 -19.16 -2.69 4.35
C ALA A 28 -18.41 -1.36 4.50
N ASN A 29 -18.58 -0.43 3.57
CA ASN A 29 -17.99 0.90 3.66
C ASN A 29 -18.54 1.69 4.84
N LEU A 30 -19.86 1.68 5.06
CA LEU A 30 -20.50 2.35 6.20
C LEU A 30 -20.03 1.77 7.53
N ALA A 31 -20.01 0.43 7.65
CA ALA A 31 -19.53 -0.24 8.87
C ALA A 31 -18.08 0.10 9.17
N SER A 32 -17.21 0.09 8.16
CA SER A 32 -15.81 0.48 8.30
C SER A 32 -15.67 1.95 8.68
N ALA A 33 -16.43 2.85 8.06
CA ALA A 33 -16.40 4.28 8.37
C ALA A 33 -16.87 4.56 9.80
N LEU A 34 -17.95 3.95 10.25
CA LEU A 34 -18.46 4.08 11.62
C LEU A 34 -17.45 3.55 12.64
N TRP A 35 -16.85 2.39 12.37
CA TRP A 35 -15.81 1.83 13.22
C TRP A 35 -14.59 2.72 13.33
N LEU A 36 -14.09 3.25 12.20
CA LEU A 36 -12.94 4.14 12.17
C LEU A 36 -13.24 5.47 12.89
N THR A 37 -14.43 6.02 12.71
CA THR A 37 -14.86 7.24 13.42
C THR A 37 -14.90 7.02 14.93
N PHE A 38 -15.51 5.90 15.36
CA PHE A 38 -15.54 5.53 16.77
C PHE A 38 -14.13 5.31 17.34
N ALA A 39 -13.28 4.53 16.66
CA ALA A 39 -11.93 4.29 17.10
C ALA A 39 -11.08 5.57 17.19
N THR A 40 -11.28 6.50 16.25
CA THR A 40 -10.63 7.82 16.28
C THR A 40 -11.11 8.64 17.48
N TYR A 41 -12.40 8.62 17.76
CA TYR A 41 -12.96 9.32 18.93
C TYR A 41 -12.37 8.81 20.24
N VAL A 42 -12.26 7.49 20.40
CA VAL A 42 -11.66 6.87 21.61
C VAL A 42 -10.13 6.80 21.57
N LYS A 43 -9.49 7.35 20.53
CA LYS A 43 -8.03 7.38 20.31
C LYS A 43 -7.39 5.99 20.23
N TRP A 44 -8.09 5.02 19.68
CA TRP A 44 -7.55 3.69 19.40
C TRP A 44 -6.82 3.68 18.04
N PRO A 45 -5.57 3.21 17.99
CA PRO A 45 -4.84 3.06 16.74
C PRO A 45 -5.38 1.84 15.98
N VAL A 46 -6.17 2.06 14.93
CA VAL A 46 -6.74 1.01 14.10
C VAL A 46 -6.33 1.20 12.63
N SER A 47 -6.26 0.07 11.90
CA SER A 47 -5.95 0.08 10.47
C SER A 47 -7.23 0.16 9.65
N THR A 48 -7.30 1.13 8.73
CA THR A 48 -8.38 1.26 7.74
C THR A 48 -8.47 0.02 6.85
N THR A 49 -7.33 -0.52 6.43
CA THR A 49 -7.29 -1.71 5.56
C THR A 49 -7.84 -2.95 6.26
N HIS A 50 -7.49 -3.17 7.53
CA HIS A 50 -8.05 -4.28 8.29
C HIS A 50 -9.55 -4.13 8.50
N SER A 51 -10.01 -2.91 8.77
CA SER A 51 -11.42 -2.59 9.00
C SER A 51 -12.28 -2.88 7.77
N ILE A 52 -11.86 -2.43 6.59
CA ILE A 52 -12.63 -2.67 5.36
C ILE A 52 -12.60 -4.13 4.93
N ILE A 53 -11.47 -4.83 5.11
CA ILE A 53 -11.37 -6.26 4.82
C ILE A 53 -12.29 -7.05 5.74
N GLY A 54 -12.28 -6.76 7.05
CA GLY A 54 -13.20 -7.38 8.01
C GLY A 54 -14.68 -7.12 7.67
N ALA A 55 -15.03 -5.90 7.27
CA ALA A 55 -16.37 -5.54 6.86
C ALA A 55 -16.84 -6.30 5.59
N ILE A 56 -15.94 -6.47 4.61
CA ILE A 56 -16.23 -7.25 3.39
C ILE A 56 -16.41 -8.73 3.73
N ILE A 57 -15.56 -9.29 4.59
CA ILE A 57 -15.71 -10.68 5.07
C ILE A 57 -17.05 -10.84 5.79
N GLY A 58 -17.40 -9.90 6.69
CA GLY A 58 -18.67 -9.93 7.43
C GLY A 58 -19.89 -9.87 6.51
N PHE A 59 -19.87 -9.00 5.51
CA PHE A 59 -20.93 -8.94 4.49
C PHE A 59 -21.03 -10.25 3.70
N SER A 60 -19.89 -10.79 3.24
CA SER A 60 -19.87 -12.04 2.46
C SER A 60 -20.38 -13.24 3.26
N LEU A 61 -20.04 -13.31 4.55
CA LEU A 61 -20.57 -14.32 5.47
C LEU A 61 -22.08 -14.19 5.64
N ALA A 62 -22.59 -12.97 5.79
CA ALA A 62 -24.03 -12.74 5.98
C ALA A 62 -24.86 -13.08 4.75
N TYR A 63 -24.33 -12.89 3.54
CA TYR A 63 -25.03 -13.13 2.29
C TYR A 63 -24.87 -14.55 1.74
N GLY A 64 -23.65 -15.06 1.68
CA GLY A 64 -23.29 -16.32 1.02
C GLY A 64 -22.74 -17.39 1.96
N GLY A 65 -22.72 -17.12 3.27
CA GLY A 65 -22.10 -18.05 4.22
C GLY A 65 -20.59 -18.19 4.01
N ALA A 66 -20.02 -19.27 4.54
CA ALA A 66 -18.59 -19.54 4.46
C ALA A 66 -18.11 -19.83 3.03
N ASP A 67 -18.99 -20.35 2.18
CA ASP A 67 -18.70 -20.70 0.78
C ASP A 67 -18.57 -19.44 -0.10
N GLY A 68 -19.13 -18.32 0.36
CA GLY A 68 -19.03 -17.02 -0.29
C GLY A 68 -17.66 -16.34 -0.19
N ILE A 69 -16.72 -16.95 0.51
CA ILE A 69 -15.41 -16.35 0.80
C ILE A 69 -14.28 -17.21 0.24
N ASN A 70 -13.36 -16.56 -0.43
CA ASN A 70 -12.11 -17.18 -0.85
C ASN A 70 -11.10 -17.22 0.30
N TRP A 71 -11.22 -18.23 1.17
CA TRP A 71 -10.39 -18.39 2.36
C TRP A 71 -8.88 -18.45 2.06
N ASN A 72 -8.49 -19.01 0.92
CA ASN A 72 -7.08 -19.04 0.51
C ASN A 72 -6.54 -17.62 0.30
N LYS A 73 -7.32 -16.77 -0.35
CA LYS A 73 -6.93 -15.36 -0.57
C LYS A 73 -6.95 -14.56 0.73
N VAL A 74 -7.96 -14.77 1.57
CA VAL A 74 -8.02 -14.16 2.91
C VAL A 74 -6.81 -14.58 3.74
N GLY A 75 -6.43 -15.86 3.72
CA GLY A 75 -5.24 -16.36 4.41
C GLY A 75 -3.95 -15.68 3.94
N LEU A 76 -3.78 -15.47 2.64
CA LEU A 76 -2.64 -14.74 2.09
C LEU A 76 -2.61 -13.27 2.52
N ILE A 77 -3.78 -12.62 2.59
CA ILE A 77 -3.90 -11.24 3.08
C ILE A 77 -3.48 -11.18 4.56
N VAL A 78 -4.02 -12.06 5.39
CA VAL A 78 -3.66 -12.14 6.81
C VAL A 78 -2.17 -12.43 6.99
N ALA A 79 -1.61 -13.37 6.24
CA ALA A 79 -0.17 -13.66 6.27
C ALA A 79 0.68 -12.43 5.90
N SER A 80 0.22 -11.62 4.94
CA SER A 80 0.91 -10.39 4.55
C SER A 80 0.94 -9.34 5.68
N TRP A 81 -0.03 -9.33 6.57
CA TRP A 81 -0.05 -8.42 7.73
C TRP A 81 1.09 -8.67 8.71
N PHE A 82 1.58 -9.89 8.77
CA PHE A 82 2.75 -10.27 9.58
C PHE A 82 4.05 -10.17 8.77
N ALA A 83 4.05 -10.60 7.54
CA ALA A 83 5.23 -10.58 6.69
C ALA A 83 5.69 -9.15 6.37
N SER A 84 4.76 -8.23 6.07
CA SER A 84 5.09 -6.86 5.69
C SER A 84 5.86 -6.08 6.75
N PRO A 85 5.46 -6.05 8.04
CA PRO A 85 6.23 -5.38 9.09
C PRO A 85 7.61 -6.00 9.31
N ILE A 86 7.74 -7.31 9.20
CA ILE A 86 9.02 -8.00 9.35
C ILE A 86 9.97 -7.58 8.23
N ILE A 87 9.53 -7.63 6.98
CA ILE A 87 10.33 -7.23 5.82
C ILE A 87 10.69 -5.73 5.92
N ALA A 88 9.71 -4.88 6.23
CA ALA A 88 9.93 -3.44 6.40
C ALA A 88 10.91 -3.15 7.54
N GLY A 89 10.80 -3.86 8.67
CA GLY A 89 11.71 -3.73 9.80
C GLY A 89 13.15 -4.13 9.46
N LEU A 90 13.34 -5.25 8.76
CA LEU A 90 14.66 -5.69 8.29
C LEU A 90 15.27 -4.68 7.31
N PHE A 91 14.48 -4.18 6.37
CA PHE A 91 14.93 -3.17 5.43
C PHE A 91 15.31 -1.87 6.14
N SER A 92 14.46 -1.40 7.06
CA SER A 92 14.70 -0.19 7.86
C SER A 92 15.95 -0.33 8.73
N LEU A 93 16.14 -1.47 9.40
CA LEU A 93 17.32 -1.76 10.21
C LEU A 93 18.60 -1.72 9.38
N THR A 94 18.58 -2.36 8.21
CA THR A 94 19.71 -2.37 7.29
C THR A 94 20.04 -0.95 6.81
N THR A 95 19.03 -0.22 6.34
CA THR A 95 19.21 1.17 5.85
C THR A 95 19.72 2.08 6.97
N PHE A 96 19.12 2.00 8.16
CA PHE A 96 19.55 2.81 9.31
C PHE A 96 20.99 2.49 9.72
N THR A 97 21.38 1.21 9.77
CA THR A 97 22.74 0.80 10.11
C THR A 97 23.76 1.32 9.10
N LEU A 98 23.43 1.29 7.81
CA LEU A 98 24.26 1.87 6.76
C LEU A 98 24.42 3.39 6.92
N ILE A 99 23.31 4.11 7.12
CA ILE A 99 23.31 5.55 7.33
C ILE A 99 24.09 5.90 8.61
N LYS A 100 23.87 5.19 9.70
CA LYS A 100 24.61 5.40 10.94
C LYS A 100 26.11 5.26 10.71
N LYS A 101 26.56 4.14 10.14
CA LYS A 101 27.98 3.85 9.93
C LYS A 101 28.66 4.81 8.96
N TYR A 102 28.02 5.15 7.84
CA TYR A 102 28.64 5.92 6.77
C TYR A 102 28.37 7.41 6.81
N VAL A 103 27.41 7.86 7.63
CA VAL A 103 27.03 9.26 7.75
C VAL A 103 27.22 9.76 9.16
N PHE A 104 26.54 9.18 10.16
CA PHE A 104 26.50 9.74 11.51
C PHE A 104 27.79 9.50 12.29
N ASP A 105 28.40 8.33 12.18
CA ASP A 105 29.65 7.97 12.90
C ASP A 105 30.91 8.53 12.20
N THR A 106 30.80 9.64 11.49
CA THR A 106 31.91 10.28 10.76
C THR A 106 32.31 11.62 11.37
N VAL A 107 33.49 12.11 11.03
CA VAL A 107 34.07 13.38 11.57
C VAL A 107 33.18 14.59 11.26
N ASN A 108 32.57 14.62 10.06
CA ASN A 108 31.66 15.68 9.60
C ASN A 108 30.29 15.13 9.17
N PRO A 109 29.39 14.76 10.12
CA PRO A 109 28.11 14.16 9.79
C PRO A 109 27.23 15.07 8.94
N TYR A 110 27.26 16.37 9.19
CA TYR A 110 26.45 17.36 8.48
C TYR A 110 26.78 17.40 6.97
N GLU A 111 28.04 17.55 6.61
CA GLU A 111 28.45 17.58 5.20
C GLU A 111 28.15 16.25 4.49
N ARG A 112 28.33 15.14 5.19
CA ARG A 112 27.99 13.83 4.62
C ARG A 112 26.50 13.65 4.44
N THR A 113 25.69 14.08 5.38
CA THR A 113 24.23 14.09 5.24
C THR A 113 23.82 14.91 4.03
N ALA A 114 24.33 16.13 3.89
CA ALA A 114 24.01 17.00 2.75
C ALA A 114 24.36 16.36 1.40
N ARG A 115 25.48 15.62 1.32
CA ARG A 115 25.87 14.93 0.07
C ARG A 115 25.03 13.68 -0.23
N ILE A 116 24.62 12.94 0.80
CA ILE A 116 23.86 11.69 0.63
C ILE A 116 22.37 11.95 0.47
N PHE A 117 21.88 13.07 0.99
CA PHE A 117 20.47 13.43 0.96
C PHE A 117 19.86 13.42 -0.46
N PRO A 118 20.47 14.01 -1.50
CA PRO A 118 19.95 13.93 -2.87
C PRO A 118 19.86 12.50 -3.41
N VAL A 119 20.82 11.64 -3.03
CA VAL A 119 20.83 10.23 -3.44
C VAL A 119 19.71 9.46 -2.78
N LEU A 120 19.49 9.66 -1.49
CA LEU A 120 18.35 9.05 -0.77
C LEU A 120 17.00 9.53 -1.32
N THR A 121 16.91 10.82 -1.62
CA THR A 121 15.73 11.41 -2.26
C THR A 121 15.48 10.78 -3.63
N PHE A 122 16.52 10.69 -4.47
CA PHE A 122 16.42 10.02 -5.77
C PHE A 122 15.91 8.58 -5.64
N ILE A 123 16.52 7.76 -4.77
CA ILE A 123 16.12 6.36 -4.58
C ILE A 123 14.66 6.27 -4.10
N THR A 124 14.28 7.10 -3.14
CA THR A 124 12.93 7.11 -2.58
C THR A 124 11.88 7.47 -3.63
N PHE A 125 12.11 8.54 -4.39
CA PHE A 125 11.18 8.95 -5.44
C PHE A 125 11.18 8.00 -6.63
N PHE A 126 12.31 7.40 -6.98
CA PHE A 126 12.39 6.38 -8.01
C PHE A 126 11.51 5.17 -7.67
N ILE A 127 11.68 4.61 -6.47
CA ILE A 127 10.91 3.45 -6.03
C ILE A 127 9.41 3.79 -5.97
N ASN A 128 9.03 4.91 -5.35
CA ASN A 128 7.63 5.30 -5.25
C ASN A 128 6.99 5.54 -6.61
N SER A 129 7.66 6.29 -7.50
CA SER A 129 7.16 6.56 -8.84
C SER A 129 7.02 5.28 -9.65
N LEU A 130 8.02 4.40 -9.58
CA LEU A 130 7.99 3.11 -10.27
C LEU A 130 6.81 2.26 -9.81
N PHE A 131 6.55 2.18 -8.50
CA PHE A 131 5.40 1.44 -7.97
C PHE A 131 4.06 2.06 -8.41
N ILE A 132 3.94 3.39 -8.40
CA ILE A 132 2.73 4.07 -8.82
C ILE A 132 2.46 3.85 -10.32
N ILE A 133 3.47 3.94 -11.15
CA ILE A 133 3.34 3.80 -12.61
C ILE A 133 3.17 2.33 -13.00
N TYR A 134 4.00 1.43 -12.47
CA TYR A 134 3.98 0.00 -12.82
C TYR A 134 2.76 -0.76 -12.28
N LYS A 135 2.31 -0.46 -11.04
CA LYS A 135 1.08 -1.03 -10.48
C LYS A 135 -0.18 -0.34 -11.01
N GLY A 136 -0.02 0.73 -11.74
CA GLY A 136 -1.05 1.45 -12.45
C GLY A 136 -2.13 2.04 -11.56
N SER A 137 -2.53 3.26 -11.83
CA SER A 137 -3.87 3.69 -11.51
C SER A 137 -4.73 3.34 -12.72
N PRO A 138 -5.73 2.45 -12.62
CA PRO A 138 -6.61 2.11 -13.74
C PRO A 138 -7.26 3.35 -14.37
N GLN A 139 -7.35 4.43 -13.58
CA GLN A 139 -7.90 5.72 -14.01
C GLN A 139 -6.97 6.50 -14.95
N LEU A 140 -5.67 6.16 -14.99
CA LEU A 140 -4.66 6.83 -15.81
C LEU A 140 -4.15 5.96 -16.97
N ASN A 141 -4.74 4.77 -17.18
CA ASN A 141 -4.31 3.76 -18.17
C ASN A 141 -2.80 3.46 -18.13
N LEU A 142 -2.21 3.49 -16.95
CA LEU A 142 -0.78 3.26 -16.76
C LEU A 142 -0.41 1.77 -16.73
N ASP A 143 -1.38 0.90 -16.50
CA ASP A 143 -1.26 -0.55 -16.46
C ASP A 143 -0.91 -1.18 -17.83
N GLU A 144 -1.16 -0.47 -18.95
CA GLU A 144 -0.77 -0.90 -20.29
C GLU A 144 0.60 -0.38 -20.74
N MET A 145 1.28 0.43 -19.91
CA MET A 145 2.58 1.01 -20.30
C MET A 145 3.70 -0.04 -20.30
N PRO A 146 4.56 -0.06 -21.31
CA PRO A 146 5.76 -0.89 -21.32
C PRO A 146 6.64 -0.61 -20.10
N ILE A 147 7.26 -1.63 -19.54
CA ILE A 147 8.16 -1.50 -18.38
C ILE A 147 9.26 -0.47 -18.63
N GLY A 148 9.77 -0.39 -19.87
CA GLY A 148 10.80 0.57 -20.26
C GLY A 148 10.37 2.03 -20.06
N ASP A 149 9.16 2.37 -20.47
CA ASP A 149 8.62 3.73 -20.34
C ASP A 149 8.32 4.07 -18.88
N SER A 150 7.78 3.11 -18.14
CA SER A 150 7.54 3.26 -16.68
C SER A 150 8.83 3.54 -15.91
N VAL A 151 9.91 2.82 -16.24
CA VAL A 151 11.24 3.05 -15.64
C VAL A 151 11.80 4.40 -16.08
N GLY A 152 11.69 4.77 -17.37
CA GLY A 152 12.16 6.04 -17.89
C GLY A 152 11.51 7.25 -17.21
N ILE A 153 10.19 7.23 -17.06
CA ILE A 153 9.44 8.30 -16.38
C ILE A 153 9.83 8.37 -14.89
N SER A 154 9.97 7.20 -14.23
CA SER A 154 10.36 7.13 -12.83
C SER A 154 11.77 7.68 -12.59
N ILE A 155 12.72 7.42 -13.49
CA ILE A 155 14.06 8.02 -13.45
C ILE A 155 13.98 9.54 -13.64
N GLY A 156 13.14 10.03 -14.57
CA GLY A 156 12.96 11.46 -14.81
C GLY A 156 12.44 12.19 -13.55
N ILE A 157 11.41 11.65 -12.91
CA ILE A 157 10.86 12.19 -11.64
C ILE A 157 11.90 12.17 -10.53
N ALA A 158 12.59 11.05 -10.36
CA ALA A 158 13.60 10.87 -9.33
C ALA A 158 14.81 11.80 -9.55
N ALA A 159 15.25 11.98 -10.78
CA ALA A 159 16.34 12.90 -11.12
C ALA A 159 15.95 14.35 -10.85
N GLY A 160 14.73 14.76 -11.24
CA GLY A 160 14.21 16.10 -10.96
C GLY A 160 14.15 16.38 -9.45
N THR A 161 13.61 15.48 -8.65
CA THR A 161 13.52 15.64 -7.19
C THR A 161 14.91 15.58 -6.52
N GLY A 162 15.80 14.72 -6.99
CA GLY A 162 17.19 14.64 -6.53
C GLY A 162 17.96 15.92 -6.80
N LEU A 163 17.80 16.52 -7.98
CA LEU A 163 18.41 17.80 -8.32
C LEU A 163 17.86 18.95 -7.47
N ILE A 164 16.54 19.01 -7.26
CA ILE A 164 15.92 20.01 -6.38
C ILE A 164 16.50 19.89 -4.96
N SER A 165 16.63 18.67 -4.43
CA SER A 165 17.17 18.43 -3.09
C SER A 165 18.67 18.75 -2.96
N TRP A 166 19.39 18.91 -4.06
CA TRP A 166 20.78 19.35 -4.05
C TRP A 166 20.93 20.85 -3.73
N PHE A 167 19.87 21.64 -4.04
CA PHE A 167 19.90 23.10 -3.82
C PHE A 167 19.44 23.50 -2.40
N PHE A 168 18.91 22.58 -1.63
CA PHE A 168 18.49 22.79 -0.23
C PHE A 168 19.44 22.10 0.74
#